data_72f07a1c515be234f80cd0ed38f4af50
#
_entry.id   72f07a1c515be234f80cd0ed38f4af50
#
_cell.length_a   1.000
_cell.length_b   1.000
_cell.length_c   1.000
_cell.angle_alpha   90.00
_cell.angle_beta   90.00
_cell.angle_gamma   90.00
#
_symmetry.space_group_name_H-M   'P 1'
#
loop_
_entity.id
_entity.type
_entity.pdbx_description
1 polymer ?
#
loop_
_entity_poly.entity_id
_entity_poly.type
_entity_poly.pdbx_seq_one_letter_code
_entity_poly.pdbx_strand_id
1 'polypeptide(L)'
;EWAKDGVTGDLFIVQARPETIHSKAQSNKMTIYKIDEKLADSLKKQGRVLATGQAVGKRIGTGKVRLYRTYSEVLEGKRELRKLLESGMSMEEISSELSVFEEGDVLVTEMTTPDWEPLMKQASLIITRKGGRTSHAAIIAREFGIPAIVGCSDAMDLPNFATVTGSCAEGDTGYVYSDKVPFEIEEVSFDEDIELTTKIKLNVGFPTKSLIDSKLPVDGVGLARIEFILSSELGIHPLAFVHHDELKQFVESGELPAGLKPYQESFIESDINDVRSLVESLESRAWAYEDKRDLFIDKLREGVGLICAAFYPRPVLVRLSDFKSNEYRELLGGSIFEPVEENPMIAWRGASRYLDEKFKPAFEMEIAAMKSVKYDFGLDNLQLMVPFCRTPEEGQMVKDLLEENDIGPSSGTDLFVMVELPSNAIEADRFMDMMALSGGSIGSNDLVQTVYAVSRDDLEGYQNPVDARSPAVKSMIRDIVRKFKAKNLEIGICGQAPSDFPDEFPPFLIDCGITSISVTPDTAIAVRATVAAAEKAANL
;
A
#
# COMPACT_ATOMS: atom_id res chain seq x y z
N GLU A 1 -4.97 17.64 25.56
CA GLU A 1 -6.20 18.41 25.89
C GLU A 1 -6.30 19.56 24.90
N TRP A 2 -7.50 19.85 24.47
CA TRP A 2 -7.80 20.99 23.61
C TRP A 2 -8.99 21.79 24.16
N ALA A 3 -9.07 23.06 23.82
CA ALA A 3 -10.18 23.92 24.15
C ALA A 3 -10.62 24.73 22.93
N LYS A 4 -11.92 24.97 22.82
CA LYS A 4 -12.49 25.86 21.80
C LYS A 4 -12.79 27.20 22.44
N ASP A 5 -12.30 28.29 21.87
CA ASP A 5 -12.66 29.63 22.29
C ASP A 5 -14.15 29.89 22.04
N GLY A 6 -14.85 30.33 23.08
CA GLY A 6 -16.30 30.56 22.99
C GLY A 6 -16.70 31.81 22.20
N VAL A 7 -15.74 32.71 21.89
CA VAL A 7 -16.00 33.96 21.17
C VAL A 7 -15.54 33.84 19.69
N THR A 8 -14.31 33.39 19.46
CA THR A 8 -13.72 33.30 18.10
C THR A 8 -14.04 31.98 17.43
N GLY A 9 -14.32 30.90 18.20
CA GLY A 9 -14.52 29.56 17.69
C GLY A 9 -13.21 28.80 17.42
N ASP A 10 -12.05 29.43 17.68
CA ASP A 10 -10.75 28.84 17.45
C ASP A 10 -10.47 27.68 18.38
N LEU A 11 -9.70 26.69 17.87
CA LEU A 11 -9.26 25.51 18.63
C LEU A 11 -7.82 25.72 19.10
N PHE A 12 -7.59 25.52 20.39
CA PHE A 12 -6.28 25.63 21.02
C PHE A 12 -5.88 24.30 21.65
N ILE A 13 -4.64 23.85 21.41
CA ILE A 13 -4.04 22.77 22.19
C ILE A 13 -3.55 23.38 23.50
N VAL A 14 -4.24 23.07 24.60
CA VAL A 14 -3.93 23.62 25.92
C VAL A 14 -2.97 22.76 26.71
N GLN A 15 -2.87 21.47 26.38
CA GLN A 15 -1.90 20.57 26.99
C GLN A 15 -1.62 19.38 26.05
N ALA A 16 -0.33 19.04 25.87
CA ALA A 16 0.13 17.78 25.30
C ALA A 16 0.92 17.01 26.38
N ARG A 17 0.58 15.77 26.61
CA ARG A 17 1.32 14.87 27.52
C ARG A 17 1.76 13.64 26.74
N PRO A 18 3.07 13.30 26.72
CA PRO A 18 3.48 12.02 26.18
C PRO A 18 2.96 10.89 27.07
N GLU A 19 2.43 9.85 26.45
CA GLU A 19 2.09 8.63 27.18
C GLU A 19 3.38 7.89 27.55
N THR A 20 3.68 7.84 28.86
CA THR A 20 4.95 7.30 29.35
C THR A 20 4.88 5.82 29.74
N ILE A 21 3.70 5.22 29.87
CA ILE A 21 3.51 3.85 30.38
C ILE A 21 3.56 2.84 29.24
N HIS A 22 2.91 3.07 28.09
CA HIS A 22 2.94 2.17 26.93
C HIS A 22 4.07 2.46 25.95
N SER A 23 4.65 3.67 25.98
CA SER A 23 5.72 4.05 25.04
C SER A 23 7.06 3.33 25.25
N LYS A 24 7.33 2.83 26.46
CA LYS A 24 8.58 2.10 26.77
C LYS A 24 8.49 0.58 26.66
N ALA A 25 7.30 0.02 26.49
CA ALA A 25 7.10 -1.43 26.64
C ALA A 25 7.11 -2.25 25.33
N GLN A 26 7.15 -1.64 24.15
CA GLN A 26 6.92 -2.37 22.90
C GLN A 26 7.92 -2.15 21.75
N SER A 27 8.91 -1.26 21.87
CA SER A 27 9.81 -0.94 20.74
C SER A 27 10.82 -2.04 20.39
N ASN A 28 11.14 -2.94 21.34
CA ASN A 28 12.24 -3.91 21.21
C ASN A 28 11.79 -5.35 21.14
N LYS A 29 10.51 -5.64 20.91
CA LYS A 29 9.99 -6.99 20.95
C LYS A 29 9.40 -7.39 19.61
N MET A 30 9.83 -8.52 19.08
CA MET A 30 9.21 -9.18 17.96
C MET A 30 8.37 -10.35 18.45
N THR A 31 7.15 -10.47 17.93
CA THR A 31 6.26 -11.59 18.19
C THR A 31 6.49 -12.68 17.13
N ILE A 32 6.95 -13.84 17.55
CA ILE A 32 7.15 -15.01 16.68
C ILE A 32 6.05 -16.02 16.95
N TYR A 33 5.39 -16.47 15.89
CA TYR A 33 4.35 -17.51 15.95
C TYR A 33 4.97 -18.85 15.55
N LYS A 34 4.71 -19.90 16.32
CA LYS A 34 5.25 -21.24 16.05
C LYS A 34 4.19 -22.33 16.25
N ILE A 35 4.05 -23.22 15.29
CA ILE A 35 3.42 -24.51 15.50
C ILE A 35 4.54 -25.52 15.77
N ASP A 36 4.35 -26.41 16.73
CA ASP A 36 5.28 -27.51 16.97
C ASP A 36 5.49 -28.33 15.69
N GLU A 37 6.74 -28.52 15.27
CA GLU A 37 7.05 -29.18 13.99
C GLU A 37 6.48 -30.61 13.91
N LYS A 38 6.51 -31.36 15.03
CA LYS A 38 5.96 -32.73 15.07
C LYS A 38 4.43 -32.72 14.94
N LEU A 39 3.79 -31.68 15.52
CA LEU A 39 2.37 -31.48 15.38
C LEU A 39 2.00 -31.11 13.93
N ALA A 40 2.71 -30.18 13.33
CA ALA A 40 2.50 -29.79 11.93
C ALA A 40 2.65 -30.99 10.98
N ASP A 41 3.73 -31.77 11.13
CA ASP A 41 3.97 -32.97 10.34
C ASP A 41 2.89 -34.05 10.57
N SER A 42 2.42 -34.20 11.80
CA SER A 42 1.33 -35.11 12.12
C SER A 42 0.02 -34.71 11.44
N LEU A 43 -0.33 -33.42 11.47
CA LEU A 43 -1.52 -32.88 10.84
C LEU A 43 -1.48 -33.06 9.31
N LYS A 44 -0.33 -32.81 8.69
CA LYS A 44 -0.10 -33.03 7.25
C LYS A 44 -0.31 -34.51 6.89
N LYS A 45 0.27 -35.43 7.66
CA LYS A 45 0.12 -36.88 7.45
C LYS A 45 -1.31 -37.40 7.67
N GLN A 46 -2.07 -36.74 8.54
CA GLN A 46 -3.47 -37.11 8.84
C GLN A 46 -4.45 -36.52 7.80
N GLY A 47 -4.00 -35.81 6.78
CA GLY A 47 -4.87 -35.15 5.79
C GLY A 47 -5.69 -33.99 6.37
N ARG A 48 -5.20 -33.35 7.43
CA ARG A 48 -5.87 -32.20 8.06
C ARG A 48 -5.53 -30.86 7.41
N VAL A 49 -4.72 -30.84 6.37
CA VAL A 49 -4.50 -29.68 5.51
C VAL A 49 -5.64 -29.62 4.51
N LEU A 50 -6.46 -28.60 4.61
CA LEU A 50 -7.60 -28.37 3.73
C LEU A 50 -7.21 -27.65 2.43
N ALA A 51 -6.22 -26.75 2.52
CA ALA A 51 -5.78 -25.95 1.40
C ALA A 51 -4.35 -25.43 1.63
N THR A 52 -3.66 -25.07 0.54
CA THR A 52 -2.32 -24.49 0.58
C THR A 52 -2.21 -23.34 -0.42
N GLY A 53 -1.34 -22.39 -0.12
CA GLY A 53 -1.05 -21.26 -0.99
C GLY A 53 0.27 -20.59 -0.61
N GLN A 54 0.53 -19.40 -1.10
CA GLN A 54 1.70 -18.62 -0.73
C GLN A 54 1.46 -17.92 0.61
N ALA A 55 2.36 -18.10 1.56
CA ALA A 55 2.32 -17.44 2.86
C ALA A 55 2.62 -15.94 2.72
N VAL A 56 1.83 -15.11 3.39
CA VAL A 56 2.04 -13.66 3.51
C VAL A 56 2.06 -13.28 4.99
N GLY A 57 3.15 -12.67 5.42
CA GLY A 57 3.48 -12.48 6.82
C GLY A 57 4.04 -13.76 7.46
N LYS A 58 4.28 -13.70 8.78
CA LYS A 58 4.79 -14.85 9.57
C LYS A 58 3.89 -15.16 10.76
N ARG A 59 2.60 -14.86 10.66
CA ARG A 59 1.61 -15.04 11.72
C ARG A 59 0.72 -16.25 11.47
N ILE A 60 -0.04 -16.58 12.50
CA ILE A 60 -1.04 -17.66 12.48
C ILE A 60 -2.37 -17.03 12.88
N GLY A 61 -3.42 -17.33 12.14
CA GLY A 61 -4.78 -16.89 12.41
C GLY A 61 -5.74 -18.06 12.53
N THR A 62 -6.70 -17.95 13.44
CA THR A 62 -7.75 -18.97 13.64
C THR A 62 -9.11 -18.29 13.72
N GLY A 63 -10.10 -18.82 13.00
CA GLY A 63 -11.46 -18.28 13.01
C GLY A 63 -12.41 -19.13 12.20
N LYS A 64 -13.67 -18.66 12.09
CA LYS A 64 -14.69 -19.27 11.22
C LYS A 64 -14.51 -18.81 9.79
N VAL A 65 -14.58 -19.70 8.84
CA VAL A 65 -14.58 -19.41 7.42
C VAL A 65 -15.84 -18.62 7.05
N ARG A 66 -15.64 -17.47 6.41
CA ARG A 66 -16.68 -16.69 5.73
C ARG A 66 -16.30 -16.57 4.26
N LEU A 67 -16.97 -17.34 3.44
CA LEU A 67 -16.72 -17.44 2.03
C LEU A 67 -17.65 -16.51 1.26
N TYR A 68 -17.06 -15.57 0.51
CA TYR A 68 -17.76 -14.66 -0.36
C TYR A 68 -17.14 -14.71 -1.77
N ARG A 69 -17.96 -14.80 -2.79
CA ARG A 69 -17.50 -14.78 -4.19
C ARG A 69 -17.33 -13.37 -4.71
N THR A 70 -18.21 -12.48 -4.27
CA THR A 70 -18.23 -11.07 -4.67
C THR A 70 -18.47 -10.17 -3.46
N TYR A 71 -18.03 -8.92 -3.53
CA TYR A 71 -18.32 -7.93 -2.49
C TYR A 71 -19.81 -7.61 -2.38
N SER A 72 -20.57 -7.76 -3.47
CA SER A 72 -22.03 -7.61 -3.46
C SER A 72 -22.72 -8.54 -2.46
N GLU A 73 -22.24 -9.78 -2.30
CA GLU A 73 -22.78 -10.72 -1.30
C GLU A 73 -22.62 -10.20 0.12
N VAL A 74 -21.52 -9.50 0.40
CA VAL A 74 -21.29 -8.84 1.70
C VAL A 74 -22.32 -7.73 1.94
N LEU A 75 -22.57 -6.90 0.92
CA LEU A 75 -23.54 -5.79 1.00
C LEU A 75 -24.96 -6.30 1.16
N GLU A 76 -25.32 -7.37 0.47
CA GLU A 76 -26.62 -8.03 0.61
C GLU A 76 -26.81 -8.58 2.02
N GLY A 77 -25.81 -9.28 2.55
CA GLY A 77 -25.83 -9.77 3.94
C GLY A 77 -26.02 -8.66 4.96
N LYS A 78 -25.32 -7.52 4.79
CA LYS A 78 -25.50 -6.34 5.65
C LYS A 78 -26.90 -5.71 5.56
N ARG A 79 -27.49 -5.66 4.37
CA ARG A 79 -28.86 -5.15 4.17
C ARG A 79 -29.88 -6.06 4.84
N GLU A 80 -29.72 -7.37 4.72
CA GLU A 80 -30.60 -8.36 5.31
C GLU A 80 -30.50 -8.37 6.83
N LEU A 81 -29.28 -8.29 7.38
CA LEU A 81 -29.04 -8.08 8.81
C LEU A 81 -29.81 -6.88 9.35
N ARG A 82 -29.75 -5.73 8.66
CA ARG A 82 -30.49 -4.53 9.08
C ARG A 82 -31.99 -4.77 9.11
N LYS A 83 -32.55 -5.43 8.10
CA LYS A 83 -33.98 -5.75 8.05
C LYS A 83 -34.41 -6.66 9.19
N LEU A 84 -33.61 -7.69 9.52
CA LEU A 84 -33.88 -8.63 10.59
C LEU A 84 -33.81 -7.97 11.98
N LEU A 85 -32.83 -7.08 12.19
CA LEU A 85 -32.74 -6.26 13.41
C LEU A 85 -33.94 -5.30 13.54
N GLU A 86 -34.37 -4.67 12.47
CA GLU A 86 -35.55 -3.79 12.44
C GLU A 86 -36.85 -4.58 12.69
N SER A 87 -36.87 -5.89 12.38
CA SER A 87 -38.01 -6.78 12.71
C SER A 87 -38.02 -7.25 14.18
N GLY A 88 -36.99 -6.92 14.96
CA GLY A 88 -36.89 -7.23 16.39
C GLY A 88 -36.24 -8.56 16.70
N MET A 89 -35.59 -9.22 15.73
CA MET A 89 -34.80 -10.42 16.00
C MET A 89 -33.52 -10.09 16.77
N SER A 90 -33.13 -10.97 17.67
CA SER A 90 -31.88 -10.84 18.42
C SER A 90 -30.66 -11.20 17.56
N MET A 91 -29.47 -10.65 17.89
CA MET A 91 -28.22 -11.00 17.19
C MET A 91 -27.90 -12.50 17.25
N GLU A 92 -28.29 -13.20 18.32
CA GLU A 92 -28.08 -14.65 18.46
C GLU A 92 -28.93 -15.45 17.47
N GLU A 93 -30.19 -15.05 17.27
CA GLU A 93 -31.10 -15.66 16.28
C GLU A 93 -30.61 -15.39 14.84
N ILE A 94 -30.19 -14.16 14.56
CA ILE A 94 -29.70 -13.73 13.24
C ILE A 94 -28.38 -14.45 12.88
N SER A 95 -27.44 -14.58 13.82
CA SER A 95 -26.13 -15.20 13.56
C SER A 95 -26.22 -16.69 13.17
N SER A 96 -27.34 -17.35 13.46
CA SER A 96 -27.62 -18.73 13.04
C SER A 96 -28.15 -18.83 11.61
N GLU A 97 -28.74 -17.76 11.07
CA GLU A 97 -29.41 -17.75 9.77
C GLU A 97 -28.66 -16.94 8.70
N LEU A 98 -27.90 -15.92 9.11
CA LEU A 98 -27.26 -14.99 8.20
C LEU A 98 -25.73 -15.09 8.25
N SER A 99 -25.10 -15.16 7.07
CA SER A 99 -23.64 -15.11 6.92
C SER A 99 -23.12 -13.69 7.02
N VAL A 100 -23.10 -13.12 8.25
CA VAL A 100 -22.48 -11.82 8.48
C VAL A 100 -21.03 -12.03 8.92
N PHE A 101 -20.11 -11.23 8.38
CA PHE A 101 -18.70 -11.25 8.78
C PHE A 101 -18.54 -10.61 10.16
N GLU A 102 -17.92 -11.33 11.07
CA GLU A 102 -17.64 -10.88 12.43
C GLU A 102 -16.13 -10.70 12.66
N GLU A 103 -15.76 -9.88 13.63
CA GLU A 103 -14.37 -9.70 14.01
C GLU A 103 -13.73 -11.03 14.44
N GLY A 104 -12.59 -11.37 13.84
CA GLY A 104 -11.89 -12.63 14.08
C GLY A 104 -12.29 -13.77 13.13
N ASP A 105 -13.22 -13.54 12.20
CA ASP A 105 -13.53 -14.52 11.15
C ASP A 105 -12.39 -14.63 10.12
N VAL A 106 -12.39 -15.73 9.37
CA VAL A 106 -11.47 -15.97 8.25
C VAL A 106 -12.15 -15.55 6.95
N LEU A 107 -11.60 -14.53 6.31
CA LEU A 107 -12.09 -14.06 5.02
C LEU A 107 -11.60 -14.99 3.89
N VAL A 108 -12.52 -15.57 3.14
CA VAL A 108 -12.22 -16.40 1.97
C VAL A 108 -12.92 -15.82 0.74
N THR A 109 -12.15 -15.56 -0.32
CA THR A 109 -12.69 -15.01 -1.57
C THR A 109 -11.83 -15.38 -2.78
N GLU A 110 -12.34 -15.15 -4.00
CA GLU A 110 -11.57 -15.31 -5.24
C GLU A 110 -10.38 -14.36 -5.29
N MET A 111 -10.63 -13.07 -5.06
CA MET A 111 -9.65 -11.98 -5.11
C MET A 111 -10.21 -10.80 -4.33
N THR A 112 -9.36 -9.92 -3.81
CA THR A 112 -9.78 -8.69 -3.13
C THR A 112 -9.51 -7.46 -3.98
N THR A 113 -10.42 -6.49 -3.87
CA THR A 113 -10.32 -5.12 -4.36
C THR A 113 -10.32 -4.15 -3.18
N PRO A 114 -10.09 -2.85 -3.34
CA PRO A 114 -10.10 -1.89 -2.24
C PRO A 114 -11.35 -1.90 -1.36
N ASP A 115 -12.51 -2.21 -1.93
CA ASP A 115 -13.78 -2.30 -1.19
C ASP A 115 -13.77 -3.34 -0.06
N TRP A 116 -12.90 -4.35 -0.14
CA TRP A 116 -12.77 -5.41 0.86
C TRP A 116 -12.03 -4.99 2.13
N GLU A 117 -11.33 -3.86 2.13
CA GLU A 117 -10.52 -3.41 3.26
C GLU A 117 -11.25 -3.41 4.61
N PRO A 118 -12.53 -2.97 4.73
CA PRO A 118 -13.24 -2.98 6.00
C PRO A 118 -13.42 -4.39 6.59
N LEU A 119 -13.53 -5.43 5.76
CA LEU A 119 -13.60 -6.80 6.21
C LEU A 119 -12.21 -7.35 6.51
N MET A 120 -11.25 -7.05 5.64
CA MET A 120 -9.87 -7.48 5.81
C MET A 120 -9.30 -7.00 7.14
N LYS A 121 -9.62 -5.76 7.57
CA LYS A 121 -9.21 -5.20 8.87
C LYS A 121 -9.72 -5.99 10.08
N GLN A 122 -10.84 -6.65 9.95
CA GLN A 122 -11.50 -7.42 11.03
C GLN A 122 -11.14 -8.91 10.98
N ALA A 123 -10.53 -9.37 9.88
CA ALA A 123 -10.21 -10.78 9.68
C ALA A 123 -9.05 -11.25 10.57
N SER A 124 -9.17 -12.48 11.10
CA SER A 124 -8.04 -13.17 11.75
C SER A 124 -7.07 -13.79 10.74
N LEU A 125 -7.56 -14.07 9.52
CA LEU A 125 -6.84 -14.65 8.41
C LEU A 125 -7.54 -14.29 7.10
N ILE A 126 -6.76 -14.07 6.04
CA ILE A 126 -7.26 -13.84 4.69
C ILE A 126 -6.81 -14.98 3.79
N ILE A 127 -7.73 -15.55 3.01
CA ILE A 127 -7.41 -16.61 2.05
C ILE A 127 -7.98 -16.18 0.70
N THR A 128 -7.14 -16.11 -0.33
CA THR A 128 -7.59 -15.80 -1.69
C THR A 128 -7.21 -16.90 -2.66
N ARG A 129 -8.13 -17.21 -3.59
CA ARG A 129 -7.87 -18.20 -4.63
C ARG A 129 -6.85 -17.70 -5.63
N LYS A 130 -6.94 -16.42 -6.01
CA LYS A 130 -6.05 -15.77 -6.97
C LYS A 130 -5.12 -14.78 -6.29
N GLY A 131 -4.06 -14.40 -7.00
CA GLY A 131 -3.08 -13.42 -6.57
C GLY A 131 -1.82 -14.06 -5.99
N GLY A 132 -0.73 -13.31 -6.01
CA GLY A 132 0.57 -13.67 -5.45
C GLY A 132 0.93 -12.79 -4.25
N ARG A 133 2.17 -12.90 -3.76
CA ARG A 133 2.69 -12.09 -2.64
C ARG A 133 2.66 -10.58 -2.86
N THR A 134 2.43 -10.14 -4.07
CA THR A 134 2.35 -8.73 -4.47
C THR A 134 0.93 -8.27 -4.82
N SER A 135 -0.07 -9.15 -4.69
CA SER A 135 -1.47 -8.82 -4.92
C SER A 135 -2.03 -7.86 -3.85
N HIS A 136 -3.16 -7.22 -4.15
CA HIS A 136 -3.85 -6.33 -3.20
C HIS A 136 -4.08 -7.01 -1.84
N ALA A 137 -4.59 -8.24 -1.82
CA ALA A 137 -4.77 -9.01 -0.58
C ALA A 137 -3.48 -9.11 0.24
N ALA A 138 -2.36 -9.44 -0.42
CA ALA A 138 -1.08 -9.62 0.25
C ALA A 138 -0.51 -8.30 0.80
N ILE A 139 -0.66 -7.20 0.05
CA ILE A 139 -0.19 -5.88 0.46
C ILE A 139 -0.96 -5.41 1.70
N ILE A 140 -2.29 -5.45 1.63
CA ILE A 140 -3.18 -5.04 2.74
C ILE A 140 -2.97 -5.91 3.98
N ALA A 141 -2.83 -7.23 3.79
CA ALA A 141 -2.57 -8.17 4.89
C ALA A 141 -1.27 -7.81 5.65
N ARG A 142 -0.18 -7.49 4.93
CA ARG A 142 1.08 -7.03 5.56
C ARG A 142 0.90 -5.72 6.29
N GLU A 143 0.26 -4.75 5.65
CA GLU A 143 0.03 -3.43 6.26
C GLU A 143 -0.79 -3.54 7.56
N PHE A 144 -1.77 -4.43 7.62
CA PHE A 144 -2.55 -4.67 8.85
C PHE A 144 -1.91 -5.68 9.80
N GLY A 145 -0.83 -6.35 9.38
CA GLY A 145 -0.20 -7.42 10.16
C GLY A 145 -1.13 -8.62 10.36
N ILE A 146 -1.98 -8.91 9.37
CA ILE A 146 -2.89 -10.05 9.35
C ILE A 146 -2.24 -11.14 8.50
N PRO A 147 -2.22 -12.42 8.93
CA PRO A 147 -1.73 -13.50 8.07
C PRO A 147 -2.64 -13.64 6.85
N ALA A 148 -2.02 -13.87 5.67
CA ALA A 148 -2.79 -14.20 4.48
C ALA A 148 -2.17 -15.36 3.70
N ILE A 149 -3.02 -16.17 3.08
CA ILE A 149 -2.65 -17.28 2.21
C ILE A 149 -3.24 -16.96 0.84
N VAL A 150 -2.38 -16.61 -0.11
CA VAL A 150 -2.79 -16.15 -1.45
C VAL A 150 -2.42 -17.17 -2.54
N GLY A 151 -3.13 -17.13 -3.67
CA GLY A 151 -2.92 -18.13 -4.74
C GLY A 151 -3.28 -19.54 -4.28
N CYS A 152 -4.33 -19.66 -3.47
CA CYS A 152 -4.78 -20.92 -2.90
C CYS A 152 -5.87 -21.53 -3.81
N SER A 153 -5.51 -22.46 -4.69
CA SER A 153 -6.42 -23.08 -5.68
C SER A 153 -7.71 -23.62 -5.07
N ASP A 154 -7.59 -24.18 -3.87
CA ASP A 154 -8.68 -24.87 -3.16
C ASP A 154 -9.43 -23.94 -2.18
N ALA A 155 -9.17 -22.63 -2.22
CA ALA A 155 -9.77 -21.67 -1.28
C ALA A 155 -11.30 -21.71 -1.31
N MET A 156 -11.88 -21.77 -2.48
CA MET A 156 -13.34 -21.73 -2.67
C MET A 156 -14.05 -23.06 -2.31
N ASP A 157 -13.29 -24.12 -2.05
CA ASP A 157 -13.79 -25.43 -1.60
C ASP A 157 -13.78 -25.56 -0.06
N LEU A 158 -13.24 -24.54 0.63
CA LEU A 158 -13.25 -24.52 2.10
C LEU A 158 -14.68 -24.49 2.62
N PRO A 159 -15.00 -25.34 3.64
CA PRO A 159 -16.35 -25.40 4.17
C PRO A 159 -16.71 -24.09 4.89
N ASN A 160 -17.75 -23.41 4.40
CA ASN A 160 -18.26 -22.19 5.02
C ASN A 160 -18.71 -22.46 6.46
N PHE A 161 -18.46 -21.53 7.37
CA PHE A 161 -18.71 -21.62 8.83
C PHE A 161 -17.84 -22.63 9.60
N ALA A 162 -16.98 -23.40 8.95
CA ALA A 162 -16.03 -24.25 9.68
C ALA A 162 -14.94 -23.41 10.36
N THR A 163 -14.46 -23.87 11.50
CA THR A 163 -13.28 -23.29 12.13
C THR A 163 -12.03 -23.80 11.45
N VAL A 164 -11.13 -22.93 11.07
CA VAL A 164 -9.83 -23.27 10.48
C VAL A 164 -8.71 -22.51 11.15
N THR A 165 -7.50 -23.03 11.04
CA THR A 165 -6.27 -22.35 11.43
C THR A 165 -5.37 -22.21 10.22
N GLY A 166 -5.05 -20.98 9.83
CA GLY A 166 -4.10 -20.72 8.76
C GLY A 166 -2.74 -20.33 9.33
N SER A 167 -1.73 -21.04 8.91
CA SER A 167 -0.34 -20.82 9.31
C SER A 167 0.46 -20.22 8.15
N CYS A 168 1.04 -19.04 8.37
CA CYS A 168 2.04 -18.42 7.52
C CYS A 168 3.45 -18.48 8.18
N ALA A 169 3.62 -19.24 9.27
CA ALA A 169 4.85 -19.30 10.04
C ALA A 169 5.76 -20.50 9.64
N GLU A 170 5.35 -21.31 8.67
CA GLU A 170 6.05 -22.55 8.27
C GLU A 170 6.86 -22.38 6.96
N GLY A 171 7.39 -21.20 6.72
CA GLY A 171 8.15 -20.87 5.51
C GLY A 171 7.30 -20.22 4.42
N ASP A 172 7.62 -20.50 3.17
CA ASP A 172 7.00 -19.85 1.99
C ASP A 172 5.60 -20.34 1.68
N THR A 173 5.26 -21.53 2.17
CA THR A 173 3.94 -22.14 1.97
C THR A 173 3.04 -21.86 3.16
N GLY A 174 1.88 -21.27 2.90
CA GLY A 174 0.81 -21.13 3.86
C GLY A 174 -0.07 -22.38 3.88
N TYR A 175 -0.41 -22.85 5.08
CA TYR A 175 -1.23 -24.05 5.29
C TYR A 175 -2.53 -23.68 5.98
N VAL A 176 -3.65 -24.16 5.45
CA VAL A 176 -4.96 -24.08 6.09
C VAL A 176 -5.29 -25.42 6.73
N TYR A 177 -5.26 -25.48 8.05
CA TYR A 177 -5.58 -26.67 8.83
C TYR A 177 -7.06 -26.70 9.23
N SER A 178 -7.65 -27.88 9.26
CA SER A 178 -8.98 -28.09 9.84
C SER A 178 -8.94 -27.86 11.34
N ASP A 179 -9.98 -27.23 11.86
CA ASP A 179 -10.18 -26.92 13.27
C ASP A 179 -9.13 -25.97 13.88
N LYS A 180 -9.25 -25.76 15.19
CA LYS A 180 -8.30 -24.96 15.94
C LYS A 180 -7.03 -25.76 16.21
N VAL A 181 -5.89 -25.29 15.70
CA VAL A 181 -4.56 -25.84 15.96
C VAL A 181 -3.86 -24.99 17.02
N PRO A 182 -3.31 -25.61 18.09
CA PRO A 182 -2.53 -24.86 19.07
C PRO A 182 -1.21 -24.36 18.46
N PHE A 183 -0.83 -23.15 18.83
CA PHE A 183 0.46 -22.54 18.46
C PHE A 183 0.99 -21.71 19.63
N GLU A 184 2.29 -21.51 19.64
CA GLU A 184 2.99 -20.70 20.63
C GLU A 184 3.26 -19.31 20.08
N ILE A 185 3.27 -18.32 20.99
CA ILE A 185 3.64 -16.94 20.71
C ILE A 185 4.83 -16.62 21.58
N GLU A 186 6.00 -16.42 20.97
CA GLU A 186 7.22 -16.00 21.65
C GLU A 186 7.47 -14.51 21.43
N GLU A 187 7.79 -13.78 22.49
CA GLU A 187 8.32 -12.41 22.39
C GLU A 187 9.83 -12.44 22.47
N VAL A 188 10.51 -12.02 21.42
CA VAL A 188 11.97 -11.90 21.37
C VAL A 188 12.33 -10.42 21.45
N SER A 189 13.17 -10.05 22.43
CA SER A 189 13.71 -8.69 22.56
C SER A 189 15.03 -8.56 21.80
N PHE A 190 15.24 -7.39 21.18
CA PHE A 190 16.43 -7.07 20.41
C PHE A 190 17.21 -5.93 21.05
N ASP A 191 18.52 -5.92 20.82
CA ASP A 191 19.40 -4.85 21.24
C ASP A 191 19.20 -3.61 20.33
N GLU A 192 18.79 -2.49 20.93
CA GLU A 192 18.55 -1.24 20.20
C GLU A 192 19.85 -0.50 19.83
N ASP A 193 20.95 -0.78 20.51
CA ASP A 193 22.17 0.02 20.43
C ASP A 193 23.09 -0.35 19.24
N ILE A 194 22.62 -1.21 18.31
CA ILE A 194 23.41 -1.56 17.13
C ILE A 194 23.31 -0.43 16.09
N GLU A 195 24.39 0.32 15.93
CA GLU A 195 24.54 1.26 14.81
C GLU A 195 24.78 0.49 13.51
N LEU A 196 24.00 0.80 12.47
CA LEU A 196 24.12 0.22 11.15
C LEU A 196 24.59 1.28 10.16
N THR A 197 25.45 0.87 9.23
CA THR A 197 25.83 1.71 8.08
C THR A 197 24.68 1.81 7.09
N THR A 198 23.98 0.70 6.82
CA THR A 198 22.81 0.64 5.95
C THR A 198 21.56 1.00 6.73
N LYS A 199 20.83 2.02 6.26
CA LYS A 199 19.62 2.49 6.93
C LYS A 199 18.46 1.51 6.75
N ILE A 200 17.75 1.24 7.83
CA ILE A 200 16.50 0.46 7.78
C ILE A 200 15.33 1.42 7.80
N LYS A 201 14.55 1.42 6.74
CA LYS A 201 13.37 2.28 6.57
C LYS A 201 12.09 1.42 6.49
N LEU A 202 10.93 2.03 6.66
CA LEU A 202 9.64 1.33 6.54
C LEU A 202 8.94 1.61 5.21
N ASN A 203 8.14 0.64 4.78
CA ASN A 203 7.07 0.82 3.82
C ASN A 203 5.79 1.13 4.62
N VAL A 204 5.14 2.26 4.35
CA VAL A 204 3.94 2.73 5.07
C VAL A 204 2.84 3.01 4.07
N GLY A 205 1.66 2.44 4.29
CA GLY A 205 0.47 2.69 3.49
C GLY A 205 -0.60 3.49 4.25
N PHE A 206 -0.82 3.18 5.55
CA PHE A 206 -1.89 3.78 6.32
C PHE A 206 -1.38 4.82 7.34
N PRO A 207 -1.77 6.10 7.20
CA PRO A 207 -1.34 7.16 8.10
C PRO A 207 -1.65 6.89 9.57
N THR A 208 -2.80 6.28 9.86
CA THR A 208 -3.26 6.01 11.23
C THR A 208 -2.34 5.07 12.03
N LYS A 209 -1.55 4.24 11.35
CA LYS A 209 -0.57 3.34 11.99
C LYS A 209 0.81 3.98 12.19
N SER A 210 1.09 5.06 11.51
CA SER A 210 2.42 5.68 11.49
C SER A 210 2.95 6.05 12.88
N LEU A 211 2.06 6.46 13.80
CA LEU A 211 2.43 6.76 15.19
C LEU A 211 2.90 5.54 15.99
N ILE A 212 2.41 4.35 15.63
CA ILE A 212 2.84 3.08 16.25
C ILE A 212 4.13 2.61 15.57
N ASP A 213 4.14 2.60 14.26
CA ASP A 213 5.25 2.12 13.45
C ASP A 213 6.52 2.98 13.64
N SER A 214 6.37 4.27 13.90
CA SER A 214 7.48 5.18 14.17
C SER A 214 8.26 4.86 15.45
N LYS A 215 7.71 4.02 16.34
CA LYS A 215 8.40 3.55 17.55
C LYS A 215 9.39 2.42 17.26
N LEU A 216 9.34 1.81 16.08
CA LEU A 216 10.30 0.80 15.67
C LEU A 216 11.70 1.42 15.51
N PRO A 217 12.77 0.64 15.74
CA PRO A 217 14.16 1.10 15.59
C PRO A 217 14.55 1.21 14.11
N VAL A 218 14.00 2.21 13.43
CA VAL A 218 14.17 2.44 11.99
C VAL A 218 14.58 3.89 11.70
N ASP A 219 15.18 4.12 10.55
CA ASP A 219 15.80 5.39 10.18
C ASP A 219 14.84 6.31 9.38
N GLY A 220 13.58 5.91 9.20
CA GLY A 220 12.57 6.69 8.49
C GLY A 220 11.62 5.85 7.66
N VAL A 221 10.99 6.48 6.69
CA VAL A 221 10.09 5.85 5.72
C VAL A 221 10.75 5.88 4.35
N GLY A 222 10.93 4.72 3.72
CA GLY A 222 11.52 4.61 2.39
C GLY A 222 10.49 4.43 1.28
N LEU A 223 9.22 4.21 1.65
CA LEU A 223 8.08 4.25 0.75
C LEU A 223 6.81 4.57 1.52
N ALA A 224 6.30 5.78 1.41
CA ALA A 224 4.94 6.12 1.77
C ALA A 224 4.05 6.05 0.52
N ARG A 225 2.99 5.24 0.56
CA ARG A 225 2.07 5.01 -0.55
C ARG A 225 0.81 5.84 -0.37
N ILE A 226 0.66 6.89 -1.16
CA ILE A 226 -0.52 7.76 -1.07
C ILE A 226 -1.78 7.13 -1.68
N GLU A 227 -1.64 6.10 -2.49
CA GLU A 227 -2.76 5.37 -3.09
C GLU A 227 -3.73 4.84 -2.03
N PHE A 228 -3.23 4.43 -0.86
CA PHE A 228 -4.08 3.99 0.25
C PHE A 228 -4.87 5.15 0.86
N ILE A 229 -4.30 6.35 0.90
CA ILE A 229 -5.03 7.55 1.34
C ILE A 229 -6.13 7.87 0.34
N LEU A 230 -5.80 7.84 -0.96
CA LEU A 230 -6.75 8.13 -2.03
C LEU A 230 -7.92 7.13 -2.06
N SER A 231 -7.67 5.84 -1.86
CA SER A 231 -8.72 4.82 -1.87
C SER A 231 -9.54 4.81 -0.58
N SER A 232 -8.90 4.88 0.60
CA SER A 232 -9.60 4.72 1.88
C SER A 232 -10.31 5.99 2.37
N GLU A 233 -9.69 7.16 2.17
CA GLU A 233 -10.23 8.42 2.70
C GLU A 233 -11.10 9.15 1.66
N LEU A 234 -10.78 9.05 0.39
CA LEU A 234 -11.51 9.72 -0.69
C LEU A 234 -12.43 8.75 -1.44
N GLY A 235 -11.90 7.66 -2.02
CA GLY A 235 -12.67 6.67 -2.77
C GLY A 235 -13.36 7.21 -4.02
N ILE A 236 -12.99 8.42 -4.46
CA ILE A 236 -13.53 9.14 -5.63
C ILE A 236 -12.37 9.45 -6.57
N HIS A 237 -12.58 9.31 -7.87
CA HIS A 237 -11.56 9.61 -8.86
C HIS A 237 -11.16 11.10 -8.82
N PRO A 238 -9.83 11.44 -8.85
CA PRO A 238 -9.36 12.83 -8.71
C PRO A 238 -10.00 13.81 -9.70
N LEU A 239 -10.19 13.40 -10.96
CA LEU A 239 -10.80 14.25 -11.98
C LEU A 239 -12.30 14.53 -11.72
N ALA A 240 -12.97 13.76 -10.88
CA ALA A 240 -14.33 14.09 -10.47
C ALA A 240 -14.39 15.35 -9.60
N PHE A 241 -13.37 15.60 -8.78
CA PHE A 241 -13.23 16.85 -8.03
C PHE A 241 -12.93 18.04 -8.95
N VAL A 242 -12.08 17.83 -9.96
CA VAL A 242 -11.71 18.86 -10.95
C VAL A 242 -12.93 19.28 -11.77
N HIS A 243 -13.74 18.32 -12.21
CA HIS A 243 -14.87 18.51 -13.11
C HIS A 243 -16.23 18.52 -12.40
N HIS A 244 -16.25 18.82 -11.10
CA HIS A 244 -17.52 18.78 -10.32
C HIS A 244 -18.63 19.63 -10.94
N ASP A 245 -18.33 20.89 -11.30
CA ASP A 245 -19.35 21.81 -11.82
C ASP A 245 -19.85 21.39 -13.21
N GLU A 246 -18.97 20.89 -14.06
CA GLU A 246 -19.32 20.33 -15.36
C GLU A 246 -20.16 19.05 -15.25
N LEU A 247 -19.82 18.16 -14.29
CA LEU A 247 -20.62 16.96 -14.01
C LEU A 247 -22.03 17.34 -13.55
N LYS A 248 -22.14 18.33 -12.67
CA LYS A 248 -23.43 18.86 -12.20
C LYS A 248 -24.22 19.46 -13.33
N GLN A 249 -23.62 20.30 -14.16
CA GLN A 249 -24.26 20.88 -15.35
C GLN A 249 -24.77 19.79 -16.30
N PHE A 250 -23.98 18.73 -16.53
CA PHE A 250 -24.42 17.59 -17.35
C PHE A 250 -25.64 16.89 -16.77
N VAL A 251 -25.67 16.63 -15.45
CA VAL A 251 -26.82 16.00 -14.78
C VAL A 251 -28.10 16.87 -14.88
N GLU A 252 -27.97 18.21 -14.84
CA GLU A 252 -29.08 19.14 -14.87
C GLU A 252 -29.61 19.38 -16.30
N SER A 253 -28.73 19.50 -17.29
CA SER A 253 -29.10 19.90 -18.65
C SER A 253 -29.19 18.72 -19.64
N GLY A 254 -28.50 17.63 -19.38
CA GLY A 254 -28.30 16.53 -20.34
C GLY A 254 -27.34 16.85 -21.48
N GLU A 255 -26.74 18.06 -21.50
CA GLU A 255 -25.79 18.50 -22.51
C GLU A 255 -24.36 18.36 -21.98
N LEU A 256 -23.44 17.78 -22.77
CA LEU A 256 -22.06 17.55 -22.36
C LEU A 256 -21.25 18.87 -22.39
N PRO A 257 -20.80 19.40 -21.24
CA PRO A 257 -20.00 20.61 -21.16
C PRO A 257 -18.66 20.49 -21.88
N ALA A 258 -18.06 21.64 -22.22
CA ALA A 258 -16.80 21.69 -22.96
C ALA A 258 -15.65 20.99 -22.25
N GLY A 259 -15.53 21.11 -20.92
CA GLY A 259 -14.51 20.44 -20.12
C GLY A 259 -14.61 18.92 -20.11
N LEU A 260 -15.82 18.36 -20.32
CA LEU A 260 -16.04 16.92 -20.36
C LEU A 260 -15.96 16.31 -21.79
N LYS A 261 -15.81 17.13 -22.83
CA LYS A 261 -15.67 16.63 -24.21
C LYS A 261 -14.51 15.63 -24.41
N PRO A 262 -13.34 15.76 -23.75
CA PRO A 262 -12.27 14.77 -23.86
C PRO A 262 -12.68 13.36 -23.43
N TYR A 263 -13.77 13.22 -22.66
CA TYR A 263 -14.30 11.96 -22.12
C TYR A 263 -15.63 11.55 -22.77
N GLN A 264 -16.01 12.18 -23.88
CA GLN A 264 -17.34 12.02 -24.52
C GLN A 264 -17.72 10.55 -24.76
N GLU A 265 -16.80 9.70 -25.15
CA GLU A 265 -17.07 8.28 -25.42
C GLU A 265 -17.57 7.56 -24.16
N SER A 266 -16.95 7.81 -23.03
CA SER A 266 -17.35 7.23 -21.74
C SER A 266 -18.74 7.72 -21.30
N PHE A 267 -19.11 8.98 -21.61
CA PHE A 267 -20.46 9.50 -21.30
C PHE A 267 -21.55 8.91 -22.16
N ILE A 268 -21.27 8.45 -23.38
CA ILE A 268 -22.22 7.75 -24.24
C ILE A 268 -22.59 6.39 -23.65
N GLU A 269 -21.63 5.73 -22.99
CA GLU A 269 -21.81 4.41 -22.39
C GLU A 269 -22.32 4.47 -20.94
N SER A 270 -22.21 5.62 -20.27
CA SER A 270 -22.59 5.78 -18.87
C SER A 270 -24.09 6.09 -18.69
N ASP A 271 -24.69 5.49 -17.66
CA ASP A 271 -26.05 5.91 -17.22
C ASP A 271 -25.95 7.28 -16.52
N ILE A 272 -26.82 8.23 -16.92
CA ILE A 272 -26.90 9.54 -16.28
C ILE A 272 -27.16 9.43 -14.76
N ASN A 273 -27.81 8.34 -14.31
CA ASN A 273 -28.02 8.10 -12.88
C ASN A 273 -26.73 7.78 -12.14
N ASP A 274 -25.75 7.14 -12.79
CA ASP A 274 -24.44 6.90 -12.20
C ASP A 274 -23.67 8.21 -12.03
N VAL A 275 -23.75 9.11 -13.03
CA VAL A 275 -23.16 10.45 -12.94
C VAL A 275 -23.86 11.28 -11.86
N ARG A 276 -25.19 11.18 -11.73
CA ARG A 276 -25.94 11.84 -10.64
C ARG A 276 -25.51 11.33 -9.28
N SER A 277 -25.37 10.02 -9.10
CA SER A 277 -24.91 9.41 -7.85
C SER A 277 -23.48 9.84 -7.50
N LEU A 278 -22.61 10.01 -8.49
CA LEU A 278 -21.27 10.57 -8.31
C LEU A 278 -21.34 12.00 -7.77
N VAL A 279 -22.13 12.89 -8.42
CA VAL A 279 -22.28 14.29 -8.00
C VAL A 279 -22.85 14.37 -6.58
N GLU A 280 -23.91 13.62 -6.27
CA GLU A 280 -24.51 13.59 -4.92
C GLU A 280 -23.53 13.09 -3.86
N SER A 281 -22.75 12.06 -4.16
CA SER A 281 -21.72 11.55 -3.25
C SER A 281 -20.63 12.59 -2.99
N LEU A 282 -20.18 13.28 -4.04
CA LEU A 282 -19.16 14.32 -3.95
C LEU A 282 -19.67 15.53 -3.17
N GLU A 283 -20.88 16.02 -3.45
CA GLU A 283 -21.50 17.11 -2.71
C GLU A 283 -21.71 16.76 -1.23
N SER A 284 -22.14 15.53 -0.95
CA SER A 284 -22.33 15.05 0.43
C SER A 284 -21.01 14.98 1.22
N ARG A 285 -19.93 14.49 0.60
CA ARG A 285 -18.62 14.38 1.28
C ARG A 285 -17.91 15.73 1.38
N ALA A 286 -18.04 16.56 0.34
CA ALA A 286 -17.41 17.87 0.28
C ALA A 286 -18.37 19.02 0.63
N TRP A 287 -19.38 18.77 1.48
CA TRP A 287 -20.42 19.76 1.82
C TRP A 287 -19.86 21.03 2.46
N ALA A 288 -18.77 20.92 3.20
CA ALA A 288 -18.13 22.03 3.91
C ALA A 288 -17.16 22.85 3.02
N TYR A 289 -16.87 22.38 1.81
CA TYR A 289 -15.91 23.01 0.90
C TYR A 289 -16.66 23.74 -0.22
N GLU A 290 -16.30 24.98 -0.47
CA GLU A 290 -16.81 25.76 -1.62
C GLU A 290 -16.23 25.18 -2.92
N ASP A 291 -14.91 25.07 -3.02
CA ASP A 291 -14.22 24.32 -4.07
C ASP A 291 -14.06 22.84 -3.64
N LYS A 292 -14.60 21.92 -4.43
CA LYS A 292 -14.57 20.49 -4.09
C LYS A 292 -13.15 19.89 -4.15
N ARG A 293 -12.25 20.54 -4.90
CA ARG A 293 -10.82 20.17 -4.95
C ARG A 293 -10.14 20.29 -3.61
N ASP A 294 -10.57 21.21 -2.74
CA ASP A 294 -9.98 21.42 -1.42
C ASP A 294 -10.16 20.19 -0.52
N LEU A 295 -11.26 19.42 -0.66
CA LEU A 295 -11.41 18.16 0.07
C LEU A 295 -10.30 17.15 -0.30
N PHE A 296 -9.99 17.04 -1.60
CA PHE A 296 -8.93 16.15 -2.06
C PHE A 296 -7.57 16.57 -1.48
N ILE A 297 -7.25 17.86 -1.59
CA ILE A 297 -5.99 18.43 -1.10
C ILE A 297 -5.87 18.23 0.41
N ASP A 298 -6.94 18.53 1.16
CA ASP A 298 -6.97 18.41 2.62
C ASP A 298 -6.76 16.97 3.08
N LYS A 299 -7.48 16.02 2.50
CA LYS A 299 -7.35 14.62 2.88
C LYS A 299 -5.96 14.05 2.58
N LEU A 300 -5.41 14.41 1.44
CA LEU A 300 -4.07 13.98 1.08
C LEU A 300 -2.99 14.62 1.97
N ARG A 301 -3.06 15.95 2.21
CA ARG A 301 -2.11 16.64 3.09
C ARG A 301 -2.21 16.17 4.55
N GLU A 302 -3.43 15.88 5.06
CA GLU A 302 -3.64 15.33 6.39
C GLU A 302 -2.97 13.95 6.52
N GLY A 303 -3.20 13.05 5.56
CA GLY A 303 -2.62 11.72 5.57
C GLY A 303 -1.10 11.73 5.46
N VAL A 304 -0.53 12.43 4.49
CA VAL A 304 0.93 12.56 4.32
C VAL A 304 1.55 13.30 5.50
N GLY A 305 0.91 14.39 5.96
CA GLY A 305 1.35 15.16 7.11
C GLY A 305 1.41 14.33 8.39
N LEU A 306 0.45 13.43 8.61
CA LEU A 306 0.47 12.52 9.75
C LEU A 306 1.65 11.54 9.70
N ILE A 307 1.97 11.00 8.51
CA ILE A 307 3.15 10.14 8.34
C ILE A 307 4.42 10.94 8.61
N CYS A 308 4.58 12.12 8.00
CA CYS A 308 5.75 12.96 8.19
C CYS A 308 5.94 13.37 9.65
N ALA A 309 4.87 13.79 10.34
CA ALA A 309 4.91 14.18 11.76
C ALA A 309 5.26 13.00 12.67
N ALA A 310 4.74 11.81 12.41
CA ALA A 310 5.03 10.61 13.19
C ALA A 310 6.52 10.22 13.16
N PHE A 311 7.18 10.42 12.02
CA PHE A 311 8.58 10.08 11.83
C PHE A 311 9.55 11.26 12.03
N TYR A 312 9.05 12.48 12.22
CA TYR A 312 9.91 13.67 12.37
C TYR A 312 10.98 13.49 13.47
N PRO A 313 12.26 13.85 13.25
CA PRO A 313 12.85 14.46 12.04
C PRO A 313 13.38 13.44 10.99
N ARG A 314 13.09 12.15 11.15
CA ARG A 314 13.52 11.09 10.22
C ARG A 314 12.86 11.28 8.84
N PRO A 315 13.58 11.05 7.72
CA PRO A 315 13.07 11.28 6.38
C PRO A 315 11.86 10.39 6.04
N VAL A 316 10.94 10.96 5.28
CA VAL A 316 9.75 10.28 4.76
C VAL A 316 9.72 10.43 3.25
N LEU A 317 10.02 9.35 2.52
CA LEU A 317 10.01 9.30 1.07
C LEU A 317 8.60 8.95 0.58
N VAL A 318 7.89 9.97 0.09
CA VAL A 318 6.52 9.86 -0.42
C VAL A 318 6.56 9.58 -1.90
N ARG A 319 5.99 8.45 -2.32
CA ARG A 319 5.80 8.13 -3.72
C ARG A 319 4.59 8.90 -4.25
N LEU A 320 4.78 9.65 -5.31
CA LEU A 320 3.69 10.25 -6.07
C LEU A 320 2.78 9.15 -6.62
N SER A 321 1.52 9.44 -6.88
CA SER A 321 0.47 8.44 -7.17
C SER A 321 0.85 7.49 -8.32
N ASP A 322 0.73 6.19 -8.07
CA ASP A 322 1.12 5.12 -9.01
C ASP A 322 -0.04 4.14 -9.27
N PHE A 323 -1.25 4.64 -9.32
CA PHE A 323 -2.38 3.85 -9.74
C PHE A 323 -2.31 3.52 -11.24
N LYS A 324 -2.66 2.29 -11.56
CA LYS A 324 -2.94 1.85 -12.93
C LYS A 324 -4.34 2.32 -13.34
N SER A 325 -4.61 2.39 -14.63
CA SER A 325 -5.91 2.79 -15.16
C SER A 325 -7.06 1.91 -14.64
N ASN A 326 -6.87 0.60 -14.52
CA ASN A 326 -7.87 -0.30 -13.94
C ASN A 326 -8.13 -0.02 -12.45
N GLU A 327 -7.10 0.36 -11.67
CA GLU A 327 -7.24 0.71 -10.25
C GLU A 327 -7.96 2.06 -10.08
N TYR A 328 -7.61 3.08 -10.87
CA TYR A 328 -8.34 4.34 -10.90
C TYR A 328 -9.79 4.16 -11.37
N ARG A 329 -10.03 3.22 -12.30
CA ARG A 329 -11.38 2.93 -12.81
C ARG A 329 -12.31 2.37 -11.73
N GLU A 330 -11.79 1.71 -10.70
CA GLU A 330 -12.56 1.20 -9.56
C GLU A 330 -13.01 2.30 -8.59
N LEU A 331 -12.39 3.47 -8.60
CA LEU A 331 -12.84 4.61 -7.80
C LEU A 331 -14.16 5.16 -8.34
N LEU A 332 -14.97 5.74 -7.47
CA LEU A 332 -16.25 6.35 -7.85
C LEU A 332 -16.03 7.42 -8.94
N GLY A 333 -16.70 7.28 -10.08
CA GLY A 333 -16.50 8.11 -11.26
C GLY A 333 -15.32 7.71 -12.16
N GLY A 334 -14.51 6.71 -11.75
CA GLY A 334 -13.34 6.28 -12.52
C GLY A 334 -13.67 5.76 -13.91
N SER A 335 -14.80 5.09 -14.10
CA SER A 335 -15.26 4.61 -15.42
C SER A 335 -15.45 5.73 -16.46
N ILE A 336 -15.65 6.96 -16.01
CA ILE A 336 -15.83 8.15 -16.87
C ILE A 336 -14.47 8.64 -17.41
N PHE A 337 -13.45 8.65 -16.54
CA PHE A 337 -12.19 9.33 -16.81
C PHE A 337 -11.06 8.39 -17.26
N GLU A 338 -11.20 7.09 -16.98
CA GLU A 338 -10.14 6.11 -17.26
C GLU A 338 -10.41 5.26 -18.51
N PRO A 339 -9.41 5.11 -19.39
CA PRO A 339 -9.52 4.22 -20.52
C PRO A 339 -9.57 2.74 -20.07
N VAL A 340 -10.15 1.90 -20.92
CA VAL A 340 -9.98 0.44 -20.82
C VAL A 340 -8.72 0.08 -21.60
N GLU A 341 -7.68 -0.36 -20.90
CA GLU A 341 -6.41 -0.73 -21.50
C GLU A 341 -6.23 -2.24 -21.50
N GLU A 342 -5.66 -2.77 -22.59
CA GLU A 342 -5.36 -4.23 -22.69
C GLU A 342 -4.32 -4.67 -21.66
N ASN A 343 -3.36 -3.80 -21.32
CA ASN A 343 -2.31 -4.08 -20.33
C ASN A 343 -2.06 -2.87 -19.43
N PRO A 344 -2.90 -2.65 -18.40
CA PRO A 344 -2.77 -1.52 -17.48
C PRO A 344 -1.43 -1.45 -16.74
N MET A 345 -0.74 -2.59 -16.61
CA MET A 345 0.54 -2.67 -15.87
C MET A 345 1.65 -1.84 -16.51
N ILE A 346 1.66 -1.69 -17.82
CA ILE A 346 2.72 -1.01 -18.58
C ILE A 346 2.21 0.17 -19.43
N ALA A 347 0.93 0.48 -19.34
CA ALA A 347 0.28 1.48 -20.16
C ALA A 347 0.29 2.88 -19.50
N TRP A 348 -0.82 3.58 -19.35
CA TRP A 348 -0.92 4.94 -18.84
C TRP A 348 -0.79 5.00 -17.32
N ARG A 349 0.44 5.13 -16.83
CA ARG A 349 0.81 4.99 -15.42
C ARG A 349 2.04 5.84 -15.07
N GLY A 350 2.13 6.32 -13.83
CA GLY A 350 3.28 7.04 -13.27
C GLY A 350 3.56 8.36 -13.99
N ALA A 351 4.83 8.67 -14.26
CA ALA A 351 5.28 9.95 -14.82
C ALA A 351 4.51 10.39 -16.07
N SER A 352 4.22 9.47 -17.00
CA SER A 352 3.48 9.81 -18.23
C SER A 352 2.07 10.31 -17.97
N ARG A 353 1.44 9.86 -16.87
CA ARG A 353 0.10 10.30 -16.48
C ARG A 353 0.11 11.75 -15.99
N TYR A 354 1.10 12.14 -15.21
CA TYR A 354 1.22 13.50 -14.67
C TYR A 354 1.40 14.57 -15.75
N LEU A 355 2.01 14.18 -16.86
CA LEU A 355 2.30 15.04 -18.00
C LEU A 355 1.16 15.09 -19.02
N ASP A 356 0.15 14.24 -18.90
CA ASP A 356 -1.01 14.24 -19.79
C ASP A 356 -1.95 15.39 -19.45
N GLU A 357 -2.31 16.20 -20.46
CA GLU A 357 -3.18 17.38 -20.33
C GLU A 357 -4.51 17.08 -19.62
N LYS A 358 -5.04 15.85 -19.77
CA LYS A 358 -6.29 15.44 -19.12
C LYS A 358 -6.12 15.19 -17.63
N PHE A 359 -4.96 14.66 -17.22
CA PHE A 359 -4.72 14.29 -15.83
C PHE A 359 -3.95 15.37 -15.04
N LYS A 360 -3.24 16.25 -15.72
CA LYS A 360 -2.43 17.34 -15.10
C LYS A 360 -3.18 18.10 -14.00
N PRO A 361 -4.47 18.52 -14.16
CA PRO A 361 -5.19 19.20 -13.08
C PRO A 361 -5.37 18.37 -11.80
N ALA A 362 -5.50 17.04 -11.93
CA ALA A 362 -5.54 16.13 -10.79
C ALA A 362 -4.17 16.04 -10.10
N PHE A 363 -3.10 15.98 -10.87
CA PHE A 363 -1.74 15.98 -10.34
C PHE A 363 -1.36 17.31 -9.66
N GLU A 364 -1.86 18.43 -10.14
CA GLU A 364 -1.69 19.74 -9.49
C GLU A 364 -2.31 19.79 -8.08
N MET A 365 -3.45 19.10 -7.86
CA MET A 365 -4.00 18.95 -6.50
C MET A 365 -3.08 18.12 -5.60
N GLU A 366 -2.45 17.07 -6.13
CA GLU A 366 -1.47 16.26 -5.40
C GLU A 366 -0.23 17.09 -5.02
N ILE A 367 0.30 17.87 -5.96
CA ILE A 367 1.39 18.82 -5.71
C ILE A 367 1.02 19.83 -4.62
N ALA A 368 -0.19 20.40 -4.69
CA ALA A 368 -0.67 21.36 -3.69
C ALA A 368 -0.71 20.75 -2.28
N ALA A 369 -1.14 19.48 -2.17
CA ALA A 369 -1.12 18.77 -0.89
C ALA A 369 0.31 18.58 -0.36
N MET A 370 1.27 18.15 -1.19
CA MET A 370 2.69 18.00 -0.79
C MET A 370 3.30 19.33 -0.37
N LYS A 371 3.01 20.39 -1.12
CA LYS A 371 3.46 21.76 -0.81
C LYS A 371 2.94 22.22 0.56
N SER A 372 1.66 21.96 0.85
CA SER A 372 1.05 22.28 2.14
C SER A 372 1.69 21.51 3.30
N VAL A 373 2.01 20.22 3.13
CA VAL A 373 2.74 19.42 4.14
C VAL A 373 4.08 20.08 4.48
N LYS A 374 4.83 20.48 3.47
CA LYS A 374 6.15 21.07 3.68
C LYS A 374 6.09 22.48 4.30
N TYR A 375 5.23 23.35 3.79
CA TYR A 375 5.27 24.76 4.13
C TYR A 375 4.23 25.18 5.18
N ASP A 376 2.99 24.66 5.10
CA ASP A 376 1.95 25.03 6.06
C ASP A 376 2.09 24.25 7.35
N PHE A 377 2.44 22.93 7.27
CA PHE A 377 2.69 22.10 8.46
C PHE A 377 4.14 22.19 8.94
N GLY A 378 5.07 22.74 8.13
CA GLY A 378 6.47 22.88 8.48
C GLY A 378 7.23 21.54 8.57
N LEU A 379 6.79 20.52 7.84
CA LEU A 379 7.37 19.17 7.86
C LEU A 379 8.42 19.03 6.74
N ASP A 380 9.63 19.47 7.02
CA ASP A 380 10.76 19.50 6.08
C ASP A 380 11.44 18.13 5.88
N ASN A 381 11.01 17.12 6.61
CA ASN A 381 11.44 15.73 6.42
C ASN A 381 10.72 15.01 5.25
N LEU A 382 9.85 15.70 4.54
CA LEU A 382 9.21 15.22 3.31
C LEU A 382 10.21 15.12 2.16
N GLN A 383 10.29 13.96 1.52
CA GLN A 383 11.01 13.69 0.28
C GLN A 383 10.01 13.16 -0.77
N LEU A 384 10.23 13.42 -2.06
CA LEU A 384 9.33 12.97 -3.13
C LEU A 384 9.99 11.93 -4.03
N MET A 385 9.21 10.94 -4.48
CA MET A 385 9.66 9.89 -5.40
C MET A 385 8.74 9.77 -6.60
N VAL A 386 9.32 9.87 -7.80
CA VAL A 386 8.62 9.72 -9.07
C VAL A 386 8.56 8.24 -9.45
N PRO A 387 7.36 7.61 -9.53
CA PRO A 387 7.22 6.22 -9.94
C PRO A 387 7.14 6.08 -11.46
N PHE A 388 7.43 4.88 -11.93
CA PHE A 388 7.21 4.40 -13.29
C PHE A 388 7.60 5.42 -14.38
N CYS A 389 8.78 6.02 -14.20
CA CYS A 389 9.33 7.01 -15.11
C CYS A 389 10.13 6.29 -16.20
N ARG A 390 9.68 6.36 -17.46
CA ARG A 390 10.21 5.53 -18.56
C ARG A 390 11.47 6.10 -19.17
N THR A 391 11.54 7.42 -19.26
CA THR A 391 12.67 8.12 -19.90
C THR A 391 13.19 9.25 -19.01
N PRO A 392 14.48 9.60 -19.14
CA PRO A 392 15.03 10.77 -18.44
C PRO A 392 14.31 12.07 -18.77
N GLU A 393 13.80 12.20 -20.01
CA GLU A 393 13.04 13.35 -20.48
C GLU A 393 11.69 13.47 -19.76
N GLU A 394 10.93 12.35 -19.59
CA GLU A 394 9.74 12.35 -18.73
C GLU A 394 10.08 12.81 -17.31
N GLY A 395 11.15 12.27 -16.75
CA GLY A 395 11.62 12.63 -15.41
C GLY A 395 11.95 14.11 -15.26
N GLN A 396 12.62 14.67 -16.25
CA GLN A 396 12.91 16.11 -16.29
C GLN A 396 11.63 16.95 -16.34
N MET A 397 10.66 16.59 -17.18
CA MET A 397 9.39 17.31 -17.27
C MET A 397 8.61 17.28 -15.95
N VAL A 398 8.59 16.13 -15.25
CA VAL A 398 7.98 16.02 -13.90
C VAL A 398 8.73 16.90 -12.91
N LYS A 399 10.07 16.86 -12.90
CA LYS A 399 10.88 17.75 -12.05
C LYS A 399 10.56 19.21 -12.33
N ASP A 400 10.50 19.62 -13.61
CA ASP A 400 10.23 21.01 -13.99
C ASP A 400 8.83 21.44 -13.50
N LEU A 401 7.82 20.57 -13.57
CA LEU A 401 6.50 20.83 -13.02
C LEU A 401 6.49 20.96 -11.48
N LEU A 402 7.30 20.17 -10.77
CA LEU A 402 7.50 20.34 -9.33
C LEU A 402 8.21 21.64 -8.99
N GLU A 403 9.21 22.04 -9.79
CA GLU A 403 9.92 23.32 -9.64
C GLU A 403 9.01 24.52 -9.86
N GLU A 404 8.16 24.50 -10.89
CA GLU A 404 7.15 25.53 -11.18
C GLU A 404 6.18 25.75 -10.01
N ASN A 405 6.00 24.72 -9.17
CA ASN A 405 5.15 24.76 -7.99
C ASN A 405 5.93 24.93 -6.66
N ASP A 406 7.20 25.28 -6.68
CA ASP A 406 8.06 25.50 -5.50
C ASP A 406 8.18 24.25 -4.59
N ILE A 407 8.11 23.03 -5.12
CA ILE A 407 8.25 21.79 -4.36
C ILE A 407 9.33 20.86 -4.95
N GLY A 408 10.13 21.35 -5.87
CA GLY A 408 11.24 20.62 -6.50
C GLY A 408 12.58 20.72 -5.76
N PRO A 409 13.64 20.16 -6.33
CA PRO A 409 15.00 20.22 -5.76
C PRO A 409 15.50 21.64 -5.48
N SER A 410 15.20 22.63 -6.33
CA SER A 410 15.64 24.02 -6.13
C SER A 410 15.00 24.67 -4.89
N SER A 411 13.85 24.20 -4.46
CA SER A 411 13.18 24.63 -3.23
C SER A 411 13.56 23.79 -2.00
N GLY A 412 14.60 22.96 -2.11
CA GLY A 412 15.13 22.14 -1.03
C GLY A 412 14.24 20.93 -0.70
N THR A 413 13.54 20.36 -1.69
CA THR A 413 12.84 19.09 -1.56
C THR A 413 13.66 18.01 -2.24
N ASP A 414 14.09 17.00 -1.51
CA ASP A 414 14.79 15.85 -2.07
C ASP A 414 13.90 15.10 -3.06
N LEU A 415 14.42 14.90 -4.28
CA LEU A 415 13.73 14.18 -5.34
C LEU A 415 14.40 12.83 -5.61
N PHE A 416 13.60 11.78 -5.61
CA PHE A 416 14.02 10.41 -5.92
C PHE A 416 13.28 9.90 -7.16
N VAL A 417 13.86 8.90 -7.80
CA VAL A 417 13.18 8.10 -8.82
C VAL A 417 12.99 6.67 -8.31
N MET A 418 11.83 6.09 -8.59
CA MET A 418 11.63 4.66 -8.40
C MET A 418 12.31 3.92 -9.55
N VAL A 419 13.33 3.14 -9.20
CA VAL A 419 14.13 2.37 -10.18
C VAL A 419 13.48 0.99 -10.35
N GLU A 420 12.57 0.90 -11.30
CA GLU A 420 11.71 -0.28 -11.48
C GLU A 420 11.53 -0.70 -12.94
N LEU A 421 12.20 0.00 -13.84
CA LEU A 421 12.23 -0.29 -15.26
C LEU A 421 13.66 -0.56 -15.72
N PRO A 422 13.90 -1.44 -16.71
CA PRO A 422 15.22 -1.64 -17.29
C PRO A 422 15.86 -0.34 -17.83
N SER A 423 15.05 0.60 -18.36
CA SER A 423 15.52 1.92 -18.79
C SER A 423 16.15 2.72 -17.65
N ASN A 424 15.59 2.66 -16.43
CA ASN A 424 16.16 3.35 -15.28
C ASN A 424 17.55 2.82 -14.91
N ALA A 425 17.77 1.51 -15.08
CA ALA A 425 19.07 0.89 -14.83
C ALA A 425 20.08 1.23 -15.94
N ILE A 426 19.66 1.17 -17.20
CA ILE A 426 20.51 1.40 -18.37
C ILE A 426 20.93 2.87 -18.43
N GLU A 427 19.98 3.80 -18.33
CA GLU A 427 20.16 5.24 -18.45
C GLU A 427 20.29 5.97 -17.09
N ALA A 428 20.66 5.25 -16.02
CA ALA A 428 20.70 5.80 -14.66
C ALA A 428 21.44 7.15 -14.55
N ASP A 429 22.58 7.28 -15.23
CA ASP A 429 23.36 8.54 -15.22
C ASP A 429 22.56 9.72 -15.77
N ARG A 430 21.80 9.50 -16.85
CA ARG A 430 20.94 10.55 -17.43
C ARG A 430 19.79 10.90 -16.51
N PHE A 431 19.14 9.91 -15.88
CA PHE A 431 18.09 10.16 -14.89
C PHE A 431 18.62 11.01 -13.72
N MET A 432 19.78 10.63 -13.15
CA MET A 432 20.38 11.36 -12.04
C MET A 432 20.67 12.82 -12.39
N ASP A 433 21.22 13.07 -13.59
CA ASP A 433 21.61 14.41 -14.01
C ASP A 433 20.40 15.27 -14.41
N MET A 434 19.48 14.74 -15.21
CA MET A 434 18.33 15.51 -15.74
C MET A 434 17.28 15.82 -14.67
N MET A 435 17.07 14.90 -13.73
CA MET A 435 16.12 15.11 -12.63
C MET A 435 16.75 15.79 -11.41
N ALA A 436 18.06 16.01 -11.38
CA ALA A 436 18.79 16.51 -10.20
C ALA A 436 18.46 15.67 -8.95
N LEU A 437 18.59 14.35 -9.08
CA LEU A 437 18.17 13.40 -8.03
C LEU A 437 19.03 13.49 -6.76
N SER A 438 18.39 13.43 -5.61
CA SER A 438 19.03 13.13 -4.32
C SER A 438 19.30 11.62 -4.15
N GLY A 439 18.55 10.78 -4.86
CA GLY A 439 18.73 9.34 -4.82
C GLY A 439 17.75 8.56 -5.68
N GLY A 440 17.77 7.24 -5.49
CA GLY A 440 16.83 6.31 -6.10
C GLY A 440 16.34 5.26 -5.10
N SER A 441 15.20 4.65 -5.40
CA SER A 441 14.67 3.53 -4.62
C SER A 441 14.24 2.40 -5.57
N ILE A 442 14.79 1.20 -5.37
CA ILE A 442 14.56 0.07 -6.27
C ILE A 442 13.18 -0.53 -5.99
N GLY A 443 12.28 -0.44 -6.96
CA GLY A 443 10.97 -1.10 -6.98
C GLY A 443 11.09 -2.52 -7.52
N SER A 444 11.58 -3.47 -6.70
CA SER A 444 11.94 -4.81 -7.16
C SER A 444 10.76 -5.60 -7.76
N ASN A 445 9.51 -5.30 -7.38
CA ASN A 445 8.34 -6.01 -7.88
C ASN A 445 8.10 -5.71 -9.37
N ASP A 446 8.05 -4.42 -9.73
CA ASP A 446 7.88 -4.00 -11.12
C ASP A 446 9.16 -4.26 -11.94
N LEU A 447 10.35 -4.21 -11.30
CA LEU A 447 11.60 -4.56 -11.96
C LEU A 447 11.61 -6.04 -12.40
N VAL A 448 11.16 -6.98 -11.57
CA VAL A 448 10.99 -8.39 -11.95
C VAL A 448 10.07 -8.52 -13.16
N GLN A 449 8.91 -7.89 -13.07
CA GLN A 449 7.89 -7.93 -14.12
C GLN A 449 8.43 -7.43 -15.45
N THR A 450 9.14 -6.31 -15.47
CA THR A 450 9.64 -5.67 -16.69
C THR A 450 10.89 -6.33 -17.26
N VAL A 451 11.75 -6.89 -16.41
CA VAL A 451 12.96 -7.63 -16.84
C VAL A 451 12.61 -8.96 -17.48
N TYR A 452 11.64 -9.69 -16.90
CA TYR A 452 11.24 -11.01 -17.39
C TYR A 452 9.99 -10.99 -18.27
N ALA A 453 9.34 -9.83 -18.42
CA ALA A 453 8.07 -9.68 -19.15
C ALA A 453 6.99 -10.65 -18.64
N VAL A 454 6.87 -10.77 -17.32
CA VAL A 454 5.88 -11.62 -16.64
C VAL A 454 4.82 -10.79 -15.96
N SER A 455 3.60 -11.31 -15.83
CA SER A 455 2.57 -10.66 -15.04
C SER A 455 2.93 -10.74 -13.55
N ARG A 456 2.74 -9.64 -12.84
CA ARG A 456 2.95 -9.57 -11.38
C ARG A 456 1.92 -10.39 -10.61
N ASP A 457 0.68 -10.38 -11.08
CA ASP A 457 -0.48 -10.90 -10.36
C ASP A 457 -0.97 -12.25 -10.90
N ASP A 458 -0.46 -12.69 -12.05
CA ASP A 458 -0.85 -13.93 -12.71
C ASP A 458 0.38 -14.73 -13.14
N LEU A 459 0.84 -15.59 -12.25
CA LEU A 459 1.93 -16.55 -12.49
C LEU A 459 1.40 -17.96 -12.77
N GLU A 460 0.08 -18.16 -12.90
CA GLU A 460 -0.50 -19.45 -13.26
C GLU A 460 0.05 -19.93 -14.62
N GLY A 461 0.61 -21.13 -14.64
CA GLY A 461 1.21 -21.73 -15.85
C GLY A 461 2.71 -21.52 -16.00
N TYR A 462 3.37 -20.73 -15.19
CA TYR A 462 4.84 -20.65 -15.20
C TYR A 462 5.43 -21.82 -14.39
N GLN A 463 6.15 -22.71 -15.07
CA GLN A 463 6.83 -23.85 -14.42
C GLN A 463 8.01 -23.41 -13.52
N ASN A 464 8.64 -22.27 -13.85
CA ASN A 464 9.76 -21.70 -13.10
C ASN A 464 9.41 -20.26 -12.73
N PRO A 465 8.75 -20.01 -11.60
CA PRO A 465 8.44 -18.66 -11.16
C PRO A 465 9.72 -17.84 -10.94
N VAL A 466 9.72 -16.60 -11.41
CA VAL A 466 10.80 -15.64 -11.22
C VAL A 466 10.43 -14.65 -10.13
N ASP A 467 11.44 -14.23 -9.35
CA ASP A 467 11.29 -13.21 -8.31
C ASP A 467 12.55 -12.32 -8.25
N ALA A 468 12.62 -11.44 -7.25
CA ALA A 468 13.73 -10.52 -7.09
C ALA A 468 15.09 -11.22 -6.86
N ARG A 469 15.10 -12.49 -6.44
CA ARG A 469 16.31 -13.31 -6.26
C ARG A 469 16.85 -13.86 -7.59
N SER A 470 16.09 -13.76 -8.66
CA SER A 470 16.46 -14.28 -9.99
C SER A 470 17.71 -13.58 -10.53
N PRO A 471 18.59 -14.31 -11.23
CA PRO A 471 19.93 -13.82 -11.60
C PRO A 471 19.95 -12.51 -12.39
N ALA A 472 19.02 -12.33 -13.33
CA ALA A 472 18.96 -11.10 -14.13
C ALA A 472 18.61 -9.88 -13.28
N VAL A 473 17.66 -10.01 -12.36
CA VAL A 473 17.26 -8.94 -11.42
C VAL A 473 18.41 -8.62 -10.47
N LYS A 474 19.04 -9.62 -9.85
CA LYS A 474 20.23 -9.43 -9.00
C LYS A 474 21.38 -8.75 -9.74
N SER A 475 21.61 -9.10 -11.02
CA SER A 475 22.64 -8.44 -11.84
C SER A 475 22.30 -6.97 -12.09
N MET A 476 21.04 -6.66 -12.38
CA MET A 476 20.59 -5.29 -12.62
C MET A 476 20.66 -4.45 -11.32
N ILE A 477 20.26 -5.00 -10.18
CA ILE A 477 20.39 -4.35 -8.87
C ILE A 477 21.86 -3.97 -8.59
N ARG A 478 22.83 -4.87 -8.83
CA ARG A 478 24.25 -4.55 -8.66
C ARG A 478 24.70 -3.38 -9.53
N ASP A 479 24.26 -3.36 -10.79
CA ASP A 479 24.63 -2.27 -11.71
C ASP A 479 24.04 -0.94 -11.29
N ILE A 480 22.77 -0.92 -10.89
CA ILE A 480 22.07 0.26 -10.35
C ILE A 480 22.82 0.81 -9.13
N VAL A 481 23.05 -0.03 -8.12
CA VAL A 481 23.72 0.39 -6.88
C VAL A 481 25.11 0.97 -7.20
N ARG A 482 25.87 0.31 -8.06
CA ARG A 482 27.19 0.78 -8.48
C ARG A 482 27.15 2.18 -9.12
N LYS A 483 26.17 2.44 -9.99
CA LYS A 483 26.01 3.73 -10.70
C LYS A 483 25.65 4.86 -9.75
N PHE A 484 24.68 4.66 -8.85
CA PHE A 484 24.30 5.66 -7.87
C PHE A 484 25.44 5.99 -6.89
N LYS A 485 26.12 4.95 -6.40
CA LYS A 485 27.29 5.14 -5.53
C LYS A 485 28.43 5.89 -6.20
N ALA A 486 28.66 5.68 -7.49
CA ALA A 486 29.70 6.39 -8.24
C ALA A 486 29.45 7.92 -8.29
N LYS A 487 28.20 8.37 -8.12
CA LYS A 487 27.81 9.77 -8.00
C LYS A 487 27.56 10.23 -6.56
N ASN A 488 27.85 9.40 -5.56
CA ASN A 488 27.58 9.67 -4.13
C ASN A 488 26.11 9.97 -3.84
N LEU A 489 25.18 9.33 -4.58
CA LEU A 489 23.74 9.47 -4.37
C LEU A 489 23.21 8.30 -3.53
N GLU A 490 22.13 8.55 -2.78
CA GLU A 490 21.42 7.49 -2.07
C GLU A 490 20.82 6.48 -3.05
N ILE A 491 20.88 5.22 -2.68
CA ILE A 491 20.18 4.14 -3.39
C ILE A 491 19.61 3.15 -2.39
N GLY A 492 18.29 3.12 -2.31
CA GLY A 492 17.54 2.22 -1.46
C GLY A 492 16.80 1.15 -2.26
N ILE A 493 16.12 0.28 -1.53
CA ILE A 493 15.14 -0.67 -2.07
C ILE A 493 13.85 -0.58 -1.26
N CYS A 494 12.70 -0.56 -1.94
CA CYS A 494 11.38 -0.53 -1.29
C CYS A 494 10.43 -1.64 -1.79
N GLY A 495 10.92 -2.53 -2.66
CA GLY A 495 10.18 -3.72 -3.04
C GLY A 495 10.04 -4.72 -1.88
N GLN A 496 9.22 -5.74 -2.08
CA GLN A 496 8.86 -6.70 -1.03
C GLN A 496 9.98 -7.72 -0.68
N ALA A 497 10.95 -7.91 -1.57
CA ALA A 497 11.94 -8.97 -1.44
C ALA A 497 12.71 -9.00 -0.09
N PRO A 498 13.15 -7.87 0.52
CA PRO A 498 13.80 -7.91 1.82
C PRO A 498 12.87 -8.39 2.95
N SER A 499 11.57 -8.10 2.86
CA SER A 499 10.58 -8.56 3.82
C SER A 499 10.18 -10.02 3.61
N ASP A 500 10.08 -10.45 2.35
CA ASP A 500 9.73 -11.82 1.99
C ASP A 500 10.87 -12.81 2.26
N PHE A 501 12.12 -12.36 2.08
CA PHE A 501 13.34 -13.19 2.23
C PHE A 501 14.34 -12.51 3.17
N PRO A 502 13.99 -12.31 4.45
CA PRO A 502 14.77 -11.50 5.39
C PRO A 502 16.16 -12.07 5.73
N ASP A 503 16.35 -13.37 5.53
CA ASP A 503 17.62 -14.04 5.83
C ASP A 503 18.55 -14.12 4.60
N GLU A 504 18.01 -14.04 3.37
CA GLU A 504 18.77 -14.24 2.12
C GLU A 504 19.03 -12.93 1.37
N PHE A 505 18.01 -12.09 1.26
CA PHE A 505 18.08 -10.95 0.35
C PHE A 505 18.86 -9.75 0.92
N PRO A 506 18.73 -9.37 2.22
CA PRO A 506 19.51 -8.28 2.81
C PRO A 506 21.03 -8.48 2.73
N PRO A 507 21.62 -9.67 3.01
CA PRO A 507 23.07 -9.88 2.83
C PRO A 507 23.55 -9.61 1.40
N PHE A 508 22.77 -10.01 0.39
CA PHE A 508 23.07 -9.69 -1.00
C PHE A 508 23.07 -8.18 -1.27
N LEU A 509 22.15 -7.43 -0.68
CA LEU A 509 22.06 -5.97 -0.83
C LEU A 509 23.25 -5.26 -0.16
N ILE A 510 23.65 -5.73 1.02
CA ILE A 510 24.85 -5.24 1.72
C ILE A 510 26.09 -5.45 0.85
N ASP A 511 26.25 -6.63 0.26
CA ASP A 511 27.33 -6.98 -0.67
C ASP A 511 27.37 -6.03 -1.89
N CYS A 512 26.19 -5.58 -2.38
CA CYS A 512 26.09 -4.57 -3.43
C CYS A 512 26.47 -3.17 -2.94
N GLY A 513 26.43 -2.91 -1.63
CA GLY A 513 26.66 -1.62 -0.99
C GLY A 513 25.48 -0.67 -1.05
N ILE A 514 24.27 -1.19 -0.89
CA ILE A 514 23.03 -0.40 -0.82
C ILE A 514 23.07 0.57 0.38
N THR A 515 22.41 1.72 0.27
CA THR A 515 22.39 2.72 1.34
C THR A 515 21.22 2.58 2.30
N SER A 516 20.09 2.04 1.82
CA SER A 516 18.92 1.80 2.66
C SER A 516 18.09 0.59 2.20
N ILE A 517 17.42 -0.04 3.15
CA ILE A 517 16.52 -1.17 2.92
C ILE A 517 15.19 -0.85 3.58
N SER A 518 14.12 -0.72 2.77
CA SER A 518 12.77 -0.50 3.28
C SER A 518 12.01 -1.80 3.37
N VAL A 519 11.36 -2.00 4.49
CA VAL A 519 10.67 -3.25 4.85
C VAL A 519 9.29 -2.96 5.43
N THR A 520 8.47 -3.99 5.54
CA THR A 520 7.20 -3.90 6.26
C THR A 520 7.44 -3.86 7.77
N PRO A 521 6.57 -3.21 8.57
CA PRO A 521 6.76 -3.05 10.00
C PRO A 521 6.98 -4.37 10.76
N ASP A 522 6.30 -5.43 10.35
CA ASP A 522 6.38 -6.78 10.95
C ASP A 522 7.72 -7.48 10.74
N THR A 523 8.47 -7.09 9.71
CA THR A 523 9.79 -7.69 9.41
C THR A 523 10.98 -6.79 9.78
N ALA A 524 10.72 -5.55 10.18
CA ALA A 524 11.76 -4.54 10.40
C ALA A 524 12.85 -4.99 11.37
N ILE A 525 12.49 -5.60 12.48
CA ILE A 525 13.41 -6.06 13.51
C ILE A 525 14.25 -7.25 13.01
N ALA A 526 13.61 -8.22 12.34
CA ALA A 526 14.31 -9.39 11.79
C ALA A 526 15.34 -8.98 10.73
N VAL A 527 14.94 -8.09 9.80
CA VAL A 527 15.85 -7.57 8.76
C VAL A 527 16.98 -6.76 9.38
N ARG A 528 16.70 -5.94 10.40
CA ARG A 528 17.73 -5.19 11.13
C ARG A 528 18.81 -6.12 11.73
N ALA A 529 18.38 -7.23 12.34
CA ALA A 529 19.31 -8.23 12.88
C ALA A 529 20.15 -8.90 11.79
N THR A 530 19.55 -9.25 10.66
CA THR A 530 20.25 -9.85 9.52
C THR A 530 21.26 -8.87 8.91
N VAL A 531 20.88 -7.59 8.75
CA VAL A 531 21.77 -6.54 8.25
C VAL A 531 22.97 -6.35 9.20
N ALA A 532 22.74 -6.29 10.51
CA ALA A 532 23.82 -6.19 11.50
C ALA A 532 24.82 -7.35 11.40
N ALA A 533 24.32 -8.57 11.22
CA ALA A 533 25.15 -9.75 11.04
C ALA A 533 25.96 -9.70 9.72
N ALA A 534 25.31 -9.24 8.64
CA ALA A 534 25.95 -9.12 7.33
C ALA A 534 27.05 -8.02 7.30
N GLU A 535 26.77 -6.85 7.87
CA GLU A 535 27.75 -5.75 7.98
C GLU A 535 28.95 -6.17 8.81
N LYS A 536 28.72 -6.83 9.94
CA LYS A 536 29.82 -7.38 10.77
C LYS A 536 30.67 -8.39 10.01
N ALA A 537 30.03 -9.24 9.19
CA ALA A 537 30.75 -10.21 8.35
C ALA A 537 31.58 -9.55 7.24
N ALA A 538 31.08 -8.42 6.70
CA ALA A 538 31.75 -7.62 5.67
C ALA A 538 32.78 -6.64 6.23
N ASN A 539 32.98 -6.56 7.55
CA ASN A 539 33.81 -5.57 8.24
C ASN A 539 33.43 -4.09 7.92
N LEU A 540 32.14 -3.83 7.79
CA LEU A 540 31.57 -2.50 7.58
C LEU A 540 31.20 -1.84 8.91
#